data_fc5c6f34d8461a72917061c5f5ea5370
#
_entry.id   fc5c6f34d8461a72917061c5f5ea5370
#
_cell.length_a   1.000
_cell.length_b   1.000
_cell.length_c   1.000
_cell.angle_alpha   90.00
_cell.angle_beta   90.00
_cell.angle_gamma   90.00
#
_symmetry.space_group_name_H-M   'P 1'
#
loop_
_entity.id
_entity.type
_entity.pdbx_description
1 polymer ?
#
loop_
_entity_poly.entity_id
_entity_poly.type
_entity_poly.pdbx_seq_one_letter_code
_entity_poly.pdbx_strand_id
1 'polypeptide(L)'
;MPPNTRFFVRTVARVWQILSHPDWLWDVGVRGRPLSLGNVAPKMPPGAGIGEFWKWVGANFDASVTWKELDWIRQCWKDPLIIKDVLDVEDARQAAALGADGIVVSNHGGRQLDGALSGVRALPPIVDAVGDRLTVLMDGGVRSGLDVVRALAADGGCGVARMLKILAQEMRVAMVLTGHRTIGELDSSTLAI
;
A
#
# COMPACT_ATOMS: atom_id res chain seq x y z
N MET A 1 34.91 12.27 -0.21
CA MET A 1 35.30 11.15 0.67
C MET A 1 35.72 9.98 -0.20
N PRO A 2 36.83 9.31 0.05
CA PRO A 2 37.24 8.13 -0.71
C PRO A 2 36.21 7.00 -0.55
N PRO A 3 36.03 6.13 -1.57
CA PRO A 3 34.97 5.12 -1.60
C PRO A 3 35.00 4.14 -0.42
N ASN A 4 36.17 3.83 0.12
CA ASN A 4 36.33 2.95 1.27
C ASN A 4 35.79 3.53 2.58
N THR A 5 35.87 4.85 2.77
CA THR A 5 35.35 5.51 4.00
C THR A 5 33.85 5.45 4.09
N ARG A 6 33.15 5.61 2.96
CA ARG A 6 31.67 5.49 2.92
C ARG A 6 31.22 4.06 3.23
N PHE A 7 31.91 3.07 2.72
CA PHE A 7 31.61 1.66 2.99
C PHE A 7 31.80 1.34 4.48
N PHE A 8 32.91 1.75 5.07
CA PHE A 8 33.21 1.52 6.49
C PHE A 8 32.17 2.18 7.41
N VAL A 9 31.85 3.47 7.19
CA VAL A 9 30.86 4.19 7.99
C VAL A 9 29.48 3.53 7.90
N ARG A 10 29.05 3.10 6.70
CA ARG A 10 27.77 2.38 6.52
C ARG A 10 27.76 1.04 7.23
N THR A 11 28.87 0.32 7.23
CA THR A 11 28.97 -0.98 7.91
C THR A 11 28.90 -0.81 9.42
N VAL A 12 29.66 0.13 9.98
CA VAL A 12 29.62 0.44 11.43
C VAL A 12 28.24 0.90 11.86
N ALA A 13 27.59 1.78 11.10
CA ALA A 13 26.22 2.23 11.39
C ALA A 13 25.21 1.09 11.38
N ARG A 14 25.32 0.15 10.43
CA ARG A 14 24.48 -1.05 10.38
C ARG A 14 24.67 -1.98 11.57
N VAL A 15 25.93 -2.25 11.91
CA VAL A 15 26.26 -3.08 13.08
C VAL A 15 25.71 -2.44 14.35
N TRP A 16 25.92 -1.14 14.53
CA TRP A 16 25.38 -0.39 15.67
C TRP A 16 23.83 -0.46 15.71
N GLN A 17 23.18 -0.27 14.58
CA GLN A 17 21.72 -0.34 14.47
C GLN A 17 21.18 -1.72 14.85
N ILE A 18 21.86 -2.80 14.45
CA ILE A 18 21.49 -4.17 14.83
C ILE A 18 21.66 -4.39 16.33
N LEU A 19 22.80 -3.99 16.87
CA LEU A 19 23.13 -4.19 18.29
C LEU A 19 22.29 -3.33 19.24
N SER A 20 21.83 -2.17 18.79
CA SER A 20 20.96 -1.29 19.58
C SER A 20 19.49 -1.71 19.60
N HIS A 21 19.11 -2.75 18.82
CA HIS A 21 17.74 -3.27 18.76
C HIS A 21 17.73 -4.80 18.97
N PRO A 22 18.05 -5.28 20.18
CA PRO A 22 18.19 -6.72 20.45
C PRO A 22 16.89 -7.51 20.23
N ASP A 23 15.74 -6.92 20.54
CA ASP A 23 14.43 -7.57 20.30
C ASP A 23 14.21 -7.80 18.80
N TRP A 24 14.50 -6.80 17.96
CA TRP A 24 14.43 -6.95 16.51
C TRP A 24 15.43 -8.00 15.99
N LEU A 25 16.65 -8.00 16.54
CA LEU A 25 17.64 -9.01 16.16
C LEU A 25 17.17 -10.42 16.49
N TRP A 26 16.54 -10.60 17.63
CA TRP A 26 16.01 -11.89 18.06
C TRP A 26 14.79 -12.30 17.23
N ASP A 27 13.78 -11.43 17.10
CA ASP A 27 12.53 -11.79 16.46
C ASP A 27 12.66 -11.89 14.93
N VAL A 28 13.40 -11.01 14.31
CA VAL A 28 13.59 -10.99 12.85
C VAL A 28 14.86 -11.71 12.43
N GLY A 29 15.97 -11.45 13.11
CA GLY A 29 17.28 -11.99 12.73
C GLY A 29 17.46 -13.48 13.07
N VAL A 30 16.84 -13.95 14.13
CA VAL A 30 16.95 -15.36 14.59
C VAL A 30 15.66 -16.12 14.33
N ARG A 31 14.54 -15.70 14.91
CA ARG A 31 13.26 -16.42 14.81
C ARG A 31 12.59 -16.27 13.42
N GLY A 32 12.75 -15.12 12.77
CA GLY A 32 12.14 -14.83 11.48
C GLY A 32 12.83 -15.50 10.28
N ARG A 33 13.84 -16.31 10.51
CA ARG A 33 14.53 -17.03 9.42
C ARG A 33 13.74 -18.24 8.91
N PRO A 34 13.83 -18.55 7.61
CA PRO A 34 14.59 -17.85 6.56
C PRO A 34 13.94 -16.51 6.15
N LEU A 35 14.75 -15.46 5.95
CA LEU A 35 14.29 -14.17 5.41
C LEU A 35 14.00 -14.32 3.91
N SER A 36 12.82 -14.80 3.59
CA SER A 36 12.35 -15.01 2.23
C SER A 36 10.93 -14.45 2.05
N LEU A 37 10.58 -14.07 0.83
CA LEU A 37 9.20 -13.72 0.49
C LEU A 37 8.43 -15.00 0.17
N GLY A 38 7.43 -15.34 0.98
CA GLY A 38 6.68 -16.59 0.91
C GLY A 38 6.13 -16.89 -0.48
N ASN A 39 5.64 -15.88 -1.19
CA ASN A 39 5.08 -16.04 -2.55
C ASN A 39 6.15 -16.41 -3.61
N VAL A 40 7.40 -16.06 -3.36
CA VAL A 40 8.51 -16.31 -4.32
C VAL A 40 9.37 -17.48 -3.87
N ALA A 41 9.35 -17.83 -2.59
CA ALA A 41 10.15 -18.91 -2.02
C ALA A 41 10.09 -20.23 -2.82
N PRO A 42 8.92 -20.69 -3.34
CA PRO A 42 8.84 -21.91 -4.15
C PRO A 42 9.57 -21.82 -5.51
N LYS A 43 9.88 -20.62 -5.98
CA LYS A 43 10.60 -20.37 -7.24
C LYS A 43 12.11 -20.20 -7.03
N MET A 44 12.55 -20.20 -5.77
CA MET A 44 13.95 -19.98 -5.40
C MET A 44 14.65 -21.33 -5.11
N PRO A 45 15.97 -21.41 -5.29
CA PRO A 45 16.73 -22.57 -4.83
C PRO A 45 16.56 -22.79 -3.32
N PRO A 46 16.55 -24.03 -2.84
CA PRO A 46 16.50 -24.31 -1.41
C PRO A 46 17.63 -23.62 -0.66
N GLY A 47 17.28 -22.90 0.41
CA GLY A 47 18.26 -22.15 1.20
C GLY A 47 18.69 -20.80 0.60
N ALA A 48 18.06 -20.35 -0.48
CA ALA A 48 18.32 -19.05 -1.07
C ALA A 48 18.13 -17.93 -0.05
N GLY A 49 19.13 -17.06 0.08
CA GLY A 49 19.09 -15.89 0.92
C GLY A 49 18.56 -14.65 0.18
N ILE A 50 18.56 -13.53 0.87
CA ILE A 50 18.03 -12.26 0.34
C ILE A 50 18.81 -11.76 -0.89
N GLY A 51 20.10 -12.14 -1.03
CA GLY A 51 20.92 -11.78 -2.18
C GLY A 51 20.47 -12.47 -3.47
N GLU A 52 20.13 -13.75 -3.39
CA GLU A 52 19.57 -14.53 -4.51
C GLU A 52 18.19 -14.02 -4.87
N PHE A 53 17.39 -13.64 -3.87
CA PHE A 53 16.09 -13.03 -4.10
C PHE A 53 16.20 -11.75 -4.94
N TRP A 54 17.09 -10.82 -4.60
CA TRP A 54 17.27 -9.60 -5.39
C TRP A 54 17.79 -9.84 -6.79
N LYS A 55 18.64 -10.84 -6.99
CA LYS A 55 19.07 -11.27 -8.33
C LYS A 55 17.89 -11.80 -9.14
N TRP A 56 17.07 -12.64 -8.51
CA TRP A 56 15.86 -13.17 -9.14
C TRP A 56 14.87 -12.06 -9.51
N VAL A 57 14.62 -11.12 -8.61
CA VAL A 57 13.76 -9.94 -8.89
C VAL A 57 14.29 -9.19 -10.11
N GLY A 58 15.61 -8.86 -10.13
CA GLY A 58 16.21 -8.12 -11.24
C GLY A 58 16.14 -8.88 -12.58
N ALA A 59 16.16 -10.21 -12.55
CA ALA A 59 16.07 -11.05 -13.74
C ALA A 59 14.62 -11.26 -14.24
N ASN A 60 13.62 -11.07 -13.36
CA ASN A 60 12.21 -11.31 -13.68
C ASN A 60 11.36 -10.03 -13.66
N PHE A 61 11.96 -8.88 -13.35
CA PHE A 61 11.27 -7.61 -13.41
C PHE A 61 11.23 -7.10 -14.85
N ASP A 62 10.03 -7.01 -15.39
CA ASP A 62 9.79 -6.44 -16.71
C ASP A 62 9.28 -5.01 -16.60
N ALA A 63 10.10 -4.07 -17.05
CA ALA A 63 9.76 -2.64 -17.09
C ALA A 63 9.04 -2.22 -18.38
N SER A 64 8.78 -3.16 -19.29
CA SER A 64 8.15 -2.87 -20.59
C SER A 64 6.63 -3.04 -20.59
N VAL A 65 6.02 -3.37 -19.45
CA VAL A 65 4.57 -3.55 -19.32
C VAL A 65 3.86 -2.26 -19.64
N THR A 66 2.93 -2.32 -20.58
CA THR A 66 2.09 -1.19 -21.03
C THR A 66 0.61 -1.54 -20.83
N TRP A 67 -0.29 -0.60 -21.09
CA TRP A 67 -1.74 -0.82 -21.05
C TRP A 67 -2.19 -1.96 -21.97
N LYS A 68 -1.47 -2.20 -23.04
CA LYS A 68 -1.77 -3.26 -24.00
C LYS A 68 -1.59 -4.67 -23.41
N GLU A 69 -0.59 -4.87 -22.56
CA GLU A 69 -0.38 -6.13 -21.85
C GLU A 69 -1.44 -6.34 -20.77
N LEU A 70 -1.99 -5.26 -20.21
CA LEU A 70 -3.07 -5.36 -19.22
C LEU A 70 -4.39 -5.88 -19.82
N ASP A 71 -4.64 -5.67 -21.12
CA ASP A 71 -5.79 -6.27 -21.82
C ASP A 71 -5.79 -7.79 -21.71
N TRP A 72 -4.61 -8.42 -21.85
CA TRP A 72 -4.48 -9.85 -21.66
C TRP A 72 -4.81 -10.28 -20.23
N ILE A 73 -4.34 -9.53 -19.22
CA ILE A 73 -4.67 -9.81 -17.81
C ILE A 73 -6.19 -9.73 -17.61
N ARG A 74 -6.85 -8.71 -18.13
CA ARG A 74 -8.31 -8.55 -18.03
C ARG A 74 -9.07 -9.70 -18.72
N GLN A 75 -8.55 -10.20 -19.83
CA GLN A 75 -9.15 -11.35 -20.52
C GLN A 75 -9.04 -12.66 -19.70
N CYS A 76 -7.93 -12.87 -19.00
CA CYS A 76 -7.69 -14.06 -18.18
C CYS A 76 -8.35 -13.97 -16.80
N TRP A 77 -8.40 -12.78 -16.19
CA TRP A 77 -8.90 -12.55 -14.84
C TRP A 77 -10.31 -11.96 -14.90
N LYS A 78 -11.29 -12.68 -14.35
CA LYS A 78 -12.71 -12.29 -14.40
C LYS A 78 -13.22 -11.70 -13.09
N ASP A 79 -12.51 -11.90 -12.00
CA ASP A 79 -12.82 -11.31 -10.71
C ASP A 79 -12.41 -9.82 -10.67
N PRO A 80 -12.75 -9.07 -9.61
CA PRO A 80 -12.41 -7.66 -9.48
C PRO A 80 -10.92 -7.39 -9.72
N LEU A 81 -10.63 -6.44 -10.60
CA LEU A 81 -9.29 -5.98 -10.96
C LEU A 81 -9.08 -4.55 -10.47
N ILE A 82 -8.12 -4.37 -9.57
CA ILE A 82 -7.75 -3.06 -9.03
C ILE A 82 -6.32 -2.74 -9.45
N ILE A 83 -6.13 -1.60 -10.11
CA ILE A 83 -4.81 -1.15 -10.56
C ILE A 83 -4.25 -0.15 -9.55
N LYS A 84 -3.04 -0.41 -9.06
CA LYS A 84 -2.40 0.39 -8.02
C LYS A 84 -1.29 1.29 -8.60
N ASP A 85 -0.94 2.35 -7.83
CA ASP A 85 0.08 3.34 -8.13
C ASP A 85 -0.28 4.26 -9.32
N VAL A 86 -1.57 4.57 -9.46
CA VAL A 86 -2.08 5.52 -10.44
C VAL A 86 -2.00 6.95 -9.88
N LEU A 87 -1.30 7.85 -10.56
CA LEU A 87 -1.15 9.27 -10.19
C LEU A 87 -1.54 10.23 -11.31
N ASP A 88 -1.71 9.72 -12.52
CA ASP A 88 -2.08 10.49 -13.70
C ASP A 88 -3.53 10.24 -14.10
N VAL A 89 -4.19 11.31 -14.57
CA VAL A 89 -5.61 11.26 -14.99
C VAL A 89 -5.80 10.40 -16.22
N GLU A 90 -4.83 10.43 -17.15
CA GLU A 90 -4.93 9.63 -18.36
C GLU A 90 -4.76 8.16 -18.08
N ASP A 91 -3.86 7.78 -17.16
CA ASP A 91 -3.73 6.42 -16.68
C ASP A 91 -5.03 5.93 -16.00
N ALA A 92 -5.69 6.80 -15.23
CA ALA A 92 -6.98 6.47 -14.63
C ALA A 92 -8.07 6.24 -15.69
N ARG A 93 -8.09 7.03 -16.77
CA ARG A 93 -9.00 6.83 -17.90
C ARG A 93 -8.74 5.52 -18.64
N GLN A 94 -7.48 5.19 -18.84
CA GLN A 94 -7.08 3.92 -19.46
C GLN A 94 -7.46 2.72 -18.59
N ALA A 95 -7.31 2.82 -17.27
CA ALA A 95 -7.80 1.80 -16.33
C ALA A 95 -9.32 1.59 -16.48
N ALA A 96 -10.09 2.67 -16.59
CA ALA A 96 -11.52 2.59 -16.81
C ALA A 96 -11.87 2.00 -18.19
N ALA A 97 -11.13 2.35 -19.24
CA ALA A 97 -11.32 1.80 -20.58
C ALA A 97 -10.99 0.31 -20.66
N LEU A 98 -9.99 -0.14 -19.90
CA LEU A 98 -9.63 -1.55 -19.76
C LEU A 98 -10.73 -2.39 -19.08
N GLY A 99 -11.66 -1.75 -18.38
CA GLY A 99 -12.66 -2.44 -17.56
C GLY A 99 -12.12 -2.90 -16.20
N ALA A 100 -11.19 -2.14 -15.62
CA ALA A 100 -10.85 -2.31 -14.23
C ALA A 100 -12.03 -1.95 -13.33
N ASP A 101 -12.12 -2.57 -12.15
CA ASP A 101 -13.19 -2.31 -11.17
C ASP A 101 -12.80 -1.17 -10.21
N GLY A 102 -11.51 -0.89 -10.09
CA GLY A 102 -11.02 0.19 -9.26
C GLY A 102 -9.56 0.54 -9.50
N ILE A 103 -9.15 1.64 -8.90
CA ILE A 103 -7.76 2.10 -8.87
C ILE A 103 -7.37 2.51 -7.45
N VAL A 104 -6.07 2.41 -7.15
CA VAL A 104 -5.49 3.01 -5.94
C VAL A 104 -4.60 4.17 -6.34
N VAL A 105 -5.00 5.38 -5.99
CA VAL A 105 -4.21 6.60 -6.14
C VAL A 105 -3.08 6.56 -5.10
N SER A 106 -1.87 6.34 -5.58
CA SER A 106 -0.72 6.04 -4.72
C SER A 106 0.59 6.45 -5.37
N ASN A 107 1.50 7.02 -4.59
CA ASN A 107 2.90 7.22 -4.97
C ASN A 107 3.84 6.21 -4.28
N HIS A 108 3.31 5.09 -3.83
CA HIS A 108 4.06 4.05 -3.12
C HIS A 108 4.78 4.57 -1.86
N GLY A 109 4.23 5.62 -1.22
CA GLY A 109 4.85 6.30 -0.07
C GLY A 109 6.12 7.07 -0.43
N GLY A 110 6.29 7.49 -1.69
CA GLY A 110 7.49 8.16 -2.19
C GLY A 110 8.73 7.26 -2.26
N ARG A 111 8.57 5.94 -2.12
CA ARG A 111 9.68 4.99 -2.01
C ARG A 111 10.24 4.54 -3.36
N GLN A 112 9.45 4.63 -4.41
CA GLN A 112 9.85 4.20 -5.76
C GLN A 112 10.48 5.36 -6.55
N LEU A 113 9.84 6.52 -6.52
CA LEU A 113 10.31 7.72 -7.22
C LEU A 113 10.18 8.92 -6.29
N ASP A 114 11.33 9.53 -5.94
CA ASP A 114 11.36 10.77 -5.19
C ASP A 114 10.84 11.94 -6.04
N GLY A 115 10.08 12.83 -5.42
CA GLY A 115 9.46 13.96 -6.11
C GLY A 115 8.17 13.63 -6.90
N ALA A 116 7.69 12.38 -6.87
CA ALA A 116 6.38 12.04 -7.41
C ALA A 116 5.26 12.81 -6.70
N LEU A 117 4.18 13.08 -7.43
CA LEU A 117 3.00 13.76 -6.88
C LEU A 117 2.44 12.97 -5.69
N SER A 118 2.02 13.66 -4.63
CA SER A 118 1.37 12.97 -3.51
C SER A 118 -0.03 12.49 -3.88
N GLY A 119 -0.45 11.33 -3.35
CA GLY A 119 -1.77 10.77 -3.61
C GLY A 119 -2.91 11.78 -3.34
N VAL A 120 -2.83 12.54 -2.24
CA VAL A 120 -3.82 13.59 -1.91
C VAL A 120 -3.92 14.69 -2.99
N ARG A 121 -2.82 15.02 -3.65
CA ARG A 121 -2.83 16.01 -4.74
C ARG A 121 -3.34 15.44 -6.06
N ALA A 122 -3.07 14.17 -6.32
CA ALA A 122 -3.53 13.48 -7.51
C ALA A 122 -5.02 13.08 -7.43
N LEU A 123 -5.55 12.90 -6.22
CA LEU A 123 -6.89 12.36 -5.99
C LEU A 123 -8.02 13.19 -6.63
N PRO A 124 -8.15 14.52 -6.43
CA PRO A 124 -9.28 15.28 -6.95
C PRO A 124 -9.46 15.17 -8.48
N PRO A 125 -8.45 15.49 -9.31
CA PRO A 125 -8.61 15.42 -10.76
C PRO A 125 -8.85 13.99 -11.27
N ILE A 126 -8.39 12.95 -10.55
CA ILE A 126 -8.65 11.56 -10.90
C ILE A 126 -10.11 11.20 -10.57
N VAL A 127 -10.61 11.59 -9.39
CA VAL A 127 -12.02 11.38 -9.00
C VAL A 127 -12.95 12.08 -9.97
N ASP A 128 -12.66 13.33 -10.35
CA ASP A 128 -13.46 14.07 -11.33
C ASP A 128 -13.51 13.38 -12.70
N ALA A 129 -12.43 12.69 -13.08
CA ALA A 129 -12.33 12.06 -14.39
C ALA A 129 -12.96 10.67 -14.48
N VAL A 130 -12.96 9.88 -13.37
CA VAL A 130 -13.34 8.46 -13.40
C VAL A 130 -14.15 7.98 -12.19
N GLY A 131 -14.47 8.85 -11.24
CA GLY A 131 -15.14 8.46 -9.99
C GLY A 131 -16.57 7.92 -10.16
N ASP A 132 -17.18 8.15 -11.29
CA ASP A 132 -18.48 7.59 -11.69
C ASP A 132 -18.35 6.19 -12.32
N ARG A 133 -17.15 5.79 -12.75
CA ARG A 133 -16.87 4.54 -13.49
C ARG A 133 -16.01 3.55 -12.71
N LEU A 134 -15.19 4.01 -11.79
CA LEU A 134 -14.25 3.20 -11.02
C LEU A 134 -14.42 3.43 -9.52
N THR A 135 -14.15 2.40 -8.72
CA THR A 135 -13.88 2.59 -7.31
C THR A 135 -12.50 3.24 -7.15
N VAL A 136 -12.46 4.49 -6.69
CA VAL A 136 -11.20 5.20 -6.44
C VAL A 136 -10.81 5.06 -4.97
N LEU A 137 -9.69 4.42 -4.73
CA LEU A 137 -9.06 4.26 -3.43
C LEU A 137 -7.81 5.15 -3.34
N MET A 138 -7.39 5.48 -2.14
CA MET A 138 -6.13 6.19 -1.91
C MET A 138 -5.36 5.52 -0.77
N ASP A 139 -4.05 5.45 -0.91
CA ASP A 139 -3.15 5.06 0.18
C ASP A 139 -2.00 6.07 0.35
N GLY A 140 -1.18 5.78 1.35
CA GLY A 140 0.02 6.57 1.65
C GLY A 140 -0.22 7.73 2.61
N GLY A 141 0.49 7.70 3.74
CA GLY A 141 0.55 8.82 4.69
C GLY A 141 -0.68 9.00 5.60
N VAL A 142 -1.72 8.21 5.48
CA VAL A 142 -2.89 8.26 6.36
C VAL A 142 -2.52 7.65 7.70
N ARG A 143 -2.50 8.47 8.76
CA ARG A 143 -2.10 8.08 10.13
C ARG A 143 -3.13 8.46 11.19
N SER A 144 -4.12 9.27 10.83
CA SER A 144 -5.12 9.80 11.74
C SER A 144 -6.45 10.05 11.04
N GLY A 145 -7.53 10.15 11.79
CA GLY A 145 -8.82 10.58 11.26
C GLY A 145 -8.77 11.97 10.60
N LEU A 146 -7.85 12.84 11.03
CA LEU A 146 -7.66 14.13 10.40
C LEU A 146 -7.12 14.01 8.97
N ASP A 147 -6.26 13.05 8.71
CA ASP A 147 -5.74 12.81 7.35
C ASP A 147 -6.84 12.26 6.44
N VAL A 148 -7.74 11.44 6.98
CA VAL A 148 -8.95 10.99 6.27
C VAL A 148 -9.83 12.18 5.92
N VAL A 149 -10.09 13.09 6.89
CA VAL A 149 -10.87 14.32 6.64
C VAL A 149 -10.22 15.19 5.56
N ARG A 150 -8.91 15.35 5.59
CA ARG A 150 -8.16 16.11 4.56
C ARG A 150 -8.27 15.50 3.19
N ALA A 151 -8.13 14.17 3.08
CA ALA A 151 -8.25 13.45 1.82
C ALA A 151 -9.66 13.59 1.23
N LEU A 152 -10.68 13.52 2.07
CA LEU A 152 -12.08 13.63 1.70
C LEU A 152 -12.52 15.08 1.46
N ALA A 153 -11.92 16.04 2.16
CA ALA A 153 -12.13 17.46 1.88
C ALA A 153 -11.56 17.87 0.52
N ALA A 154 -10.56 17.15 0.01
CA ALA A 154 -10.08 17.31 -1.35
C ALA A 154 -11.12 16.92 -2.40
N ASP A 155 -12.06 16.01 -2.06
CA ASP A 155 -13.22 15.61 -2.90
C ASP A 155 -14.47 16.51 -2.67
N GLY A 156 -14.33 17.59 -1.92
CA GLY A 156 -15.43 18.51 -1.64
C GLY A 156 -16.48 17.98 -0.65
N GLY A 157 -17.67 18.61 -0.64
CA GLY A 157 -18.74 18.28 0.33
C GLY A 157 -19.28 16.86 0.20
N CYS A 158 -19.25 16.27 -0.98
CA CYS A 158 -19.66 14.87 -1.23
C CYS A 158 -18.69 13.88 -0.56
N GLY A 159 -17.40 14.18 -0.54
CA GLY A 159 -16.39 13.37 0.12
C GLY A 159 -16.59 13.31 1.63
N VAL A 160 -16.90 14.44 2.26
CA VAL A 160 -17.18 14.50 3.71
C VAL A 160 -18.43 13.66 4.06
N ALA A 161 -19.50 13.77 3.29
CA ALA A 161 -20.73 12.98 3.50
C ALA A 161 -20.46 11.48 3.32
N ARG A 162 -19.67 11.10 2.33
CA ARG A 162 -19.25 9.70 2.10
C ARG A 162 -18.42 9.17 3.27
N MET A 163 -17.48 9.97 3.80
CA MET A 163 -16.68 9.61 4.97
C MET A 163 -17.55 9.30 6.19
N LEU A 164 -18.43 10.21 6.53
CA LEU A 164 -19.32 10.03 7.69
C LEU A 164 -20.15 8.75 7.56
N LYS A 165 -20.56 8.41 6.32
CA LYS A 165 -21.28 7.18 6.03
C LYS A 165 -20.41 5.94 6.21
N ILE A 166 -19.16 5.97 5.74
CA ILE A 166 -18.19 4.88 5.92
C ILE A 166 -17.87 4.68 7.40
N LEU A 167 -17.52 5.73 8.13
CA LEU A 167 -17.25 5.67 9.58
C LEU A 167 -18.43 5.11 10.36
N ALA A 168 -19.65 5.56 10.05
CA ALA A 168 -20.85 5.02 10.67
C ALA A 168 -21.08 3.54 10.35
N GLN A 169 -20.72 3.10 9.16
CA GLN A 169 -20.83 1.71 8.75
C GLN A 169 -19.77 0.82 9.42
N GLU A 170 -18.52 1.26 9.47
CA GLU A 170 -17.44 0.56 10.18
C GLU A 170 -17.73 0.47 11.68
N MET A 171 -18.20 1.55 12.30
CA MET A 171 -18.62 1.54 13.69
C MET A 171 -19.75 0.53 13.94
N ARG A 172 -20.74 0.45 13.06
CA ARG A 172 -21.82 -0.56 13.17
C ARG A 172 -21.27 -1.97 13.09
N VAL A 173 -20.36 -2.25 12.15
CA VAL A 173 -19.71 -3.57 12.02
C VAL A 173 -18.91 -3.89 13.28
N ALA A 174 -18.12 -2.96 13.80
CA ALA A 174 -17.37 -3.14 15.04
C ALA A 174 -18.30 -3.43 16.23
N MET A 175 -19.39 -2.68 16.37
CA MET A 175 -20.39 -2.90 17.43
C MET A 175 -21.05 -4.27 17.32
N VAL A 176 -21.39 -4.72 16.11
CA VAL A 176 -21.96 -6.06 15.89
C VAL A 176 -20.97 -7.15 16.28
N LEU A 177 -19.69 -7.01 15.89
CA LEU A 177 -18.63 -7.97 16.19
C LEU A 177 -18.30 -8.02 17.70
N THR A 178 -18.50 -6.93 18.42
CA THR A 178 -18.32 -6.85 19.88
C THR A 178 -19.61 -7.11 20.67
N GLY A 179 -20.72 -7.39 19.99
CA GLY A 179 -22.00 -7.71 20.62
C GLY A 179 -22.79 -6.52 21.16
N HIS A 180 -22.39 -5.28 20.82
CA HIS A 180 -23.03 -4.03 21.30
C HIS A 180 -24.08 -3.54 20.31
N ARG A 181 -25.22 -3.08 20.83
CA ARG A 181 -26.35 -2.57 20.03
C ARG A 181 -26.40 -1.04 19.99
N THR A 182 -25.86 -0.40 21.03
CA THR A 182 -25.84 1.05 21.17
C THR A 182 -24.46 1.56 21.57
N ILE A 183 -24.15 2.81 21.23
CA ILE A 183 -22.85 3.43 21.60
C ILE A 183 -22.71 3.54 23.13
N GLY A 184 -23.82 3.71 23.85
CA GLY A 184 -23.83 3.80 25.31
C GLY A 184 -23.46 2.51 26.03
N GLU A 185 -23.43 1.37 25.34
CA GLU A 185 -22.99 0.08 25.88
C GLU A 185 -21.48 -0.13 25.76
N LEU A 186 -20.78 0.74 25.02
CA LEU A 186 -19.32 0.65 24.82
C LEU A 186 -18.59 1.16 26.07
N ASP A 187 -17.77 0.34 26.65
CA ASP A 187 -16.90 0.68 27.78
C ASP A 187 -15.49 0.09 27.59
N SER A 188 -14.64 0.26 28.59
CA SER A 188 -13.25 -0.25 28.54
C SER A 188 -13.15 -1.77 28.45
N SER A 189 -14.20 -2.53 28.84
CA SER A 189 -14.22 -3.99 28.71
C SER A 189 -14.42 -4.46 27.28
N THR A 190 -14.90 -3.58 26.39
CA THR A 190 -15.04 -3.85 24.97
C THR A 190 -13.70 -4.02 24.26
N LEU A 191 -12.63 -3.46 24.81
CA LEU A 191 -11.27 -3.60 24.34
C LEU A 191 -10.61 -4.78 25.07
N ALA A 192 -10.47 -5.91 24.38
CA ALA A 192 -9.62 -6.99 24.87
C ALA A 192 -8.15 -6.53 24.77
N ILE A 193 -7.66 -5.91 25.84
CA ILE A 193 -6.24 -5.56 26.01
C ILE A 193 -5.63 -6.58 26.98
#